data_5e369b4c449b3b945ec59aa214fef05c
#
_entry.id   5e369b4c449b3b945ec59aa214fef05c
#
_cell.length_a   1.000
_cell.length_b   1.000
_cell.length_c   1.000
_cell.angle_alpha   90.00
_cell.angle_beta   90.00
_cell.angle_gamma   90.00
#
_symmetry.space_group_name_H-M   'P 1'
#
loop_
_entity.id
_entity.type
_entity.pdbx_description
1 polymer ?
#
loop_
_entity_poly.entity_id
_entity_poly.type
_entity_poly.pdbx_seq_one_letter_code
_entity_poly.pdbx_strand_id
1 'polypeptide(L)'
;MPAGFVVARAALHQWEEPCISGQHGSGTVFFSGCSLRCVYCQNQQISLGRYGALVTEENLLRMFDRLIEQGAHNLNLVNPTHYAPMLAKALKKYCSPVPVIYNSGGYERVEMLKALEGLVDIYLPDLKYVDSAVSLRYSGAAD
;
A
#
# COMPACT_ATOMS: atom_id res chain seq x y z
N MET A 1 17.38 10.78 -1.62
CA MET A 1 16.00 10.32 -1.38
C MET A 1 15.74 10.40 0.11
N PRO A 2 14.55 10.78 0.60
CA PRO A 2 14.27 10.75 2.02
C PRO A 2 14.47 9.33 2.55
N ALA A 3 15.16 9.21 3.67
CA ALA A 3 15.46 7.91 4.30
C ALA A 3 14.25 7.37 5.08
N GLY A 4 13.07 7.36 4.48
CA GLY A 4 11.84 6.95 5.15
C GLY A 4 10.64 6.84 4.23
N PHE A 5 9.50 6.50 4.82
CA PHE A 5 8.22 6.38 4.15
C PHE A 5 7.39 7.66 4.37
N VAL A 6 6.66 8.10 3.38
CA VAL A 6 5.65 9.14 3.61
C VAL A 6 4.29 8.45 3.78
N VAL A 7 3.77 8.51 5.00
CA VAL A 7 2.48 7.89 5.37
C VAL A 7 1.44 8.98 5.53
N ALA A 8 0.35 8.87 4.77
CA ALA A 8 -0.76 9.80 4.81
C ALA A 8 -1.72 9.48 5.96
N ARG A 9 -1.94 8.19 6.21
CA ARG A 9 -2.87 7.71 7.24
C ARG A 9 -2.51 6.29 7.66
N ALA A 10 -2.66 5.98 8.93
CA ALA A 10 -2.66 4.62 9.47
C ALA A 10 -3.83 4.48 10.44
N ALA A 11 -4.80 3.62 10.13
CA ALA A 11 -6.01 3.42 10.94
C ALA A 11 -6.70 2.10 10.60
N LEU A 12 -7.58 1.64 11.50
CA LEU A 12 -8.53 0.59 11.16
C LEU A 12 -9.51 1.08 10.08
N HIS A 13 -9.72 0.26 9.05
CA HIS A 13 -10.60 0.54 7.94
C HIS A 13 -11.64 -0.58 7.79
N GLN A 14 -12.93 -0.19 7.77
CA GLN A 14 -14.06 -1.12 7.77
C GLN A 14 -14.64 -1.36 6.37
N TRP A 15 -14.17 -0.63 5.36
CA TRP A 15 -14.78 -0.53 4.04
C TRP A 15 -13.92 -1.14 2.92
N GLU A 16 -12.99 -2.02 3.25
CA GLU A 16 -12.37 -2.92 2.28
C GLU A 16 -13.35 -4.07 1.96
N GLU A 17 -13.00 -4.96 1.05
CA GLU A 17 -13.77 -6.17 0.78
C GLU A 17 -14.12 -6.90 2.09
N PRO A 18 -15.33 -7.47 2.21
CA PRO A 18 -15.78 -8.12 3.46
C PRO A 18 -14.81 -9.19 3.99
N CYS A 19 -14.14 -9.93 3.09
CA CYS A 19 -13.13 -10.93 3.45
C CYS A 19 -11.83 -10.33 4.01
N ILE A 20 -11.58 -9.04 3.77
CA ILE A 20 -10.41 -8.29 4.26
C ILE A 20 -10.72 -7.57 5.56
N SER A 21 -11.82 -6.79 5.58
CA SER A 21 -12.22 -6.01 6.75
C SER A 21 -12.72 -6.86 7.91
N GLY A 22 -13.44 -7.95 7.61
CA GLY A 22 -14.06 -8.77 8.64
C GLY A 22 -14.93 -7.95 9.59
N GLN A 23 -14.94 -8.31 10.88
CA GLN A 23 -15.73 -7.63 11.92
C GLN A 23 -14.95 -6.48 12.61
N HIS A 24 -13.63 -6.58 12.70
CA HIS A 24 -12.78 -5.62 13.44
C HIS A 24 -12.06 -4.63 12.54
N GLY A 25 -12.06 -4.84 11.24
CA GLY A 25 -11.43 -3.99 10.25
C GLY A 25 -10.03 -4.41 9.86
N SER A 26 -9.58 -3.83 8.76
CA SER A 26 -8.23 -3.95 8.22
C SER A 26 -7.33 -2.87 8.81
N GLY A 27 -6.14 -3.23 9.25
CA GLY A 27 -5.11 -2.29 9.71
C GLY A 27 -4.45 -1.62 8.50
N THR A 28 -5.06 -0.53 8.03
CA THR A 28 -4.71 0.07 6.74
C THR A 28 -3.69 1.18 6.89
N VAL A 29 -2.61 1.10 6.12
CA VAL A 29 -1.57 2.13 6.00
C VAL A 29 -1.58 2.68 4.58
N PHE A 30 -1.98 3.95 4.45
CA PHE A 30 -1.98 4.68 3.18
C PHE A 30 -0.64 5.38 2.97
N PHE A 31 0.11 4.93 1.98
CA PHE A 31 1.35 5.60 1.56
C PHE A 31 1.04 6.79 0.65
N SER A 32 1.77 7.88 0.85
CA SER A 32 1.66 9.09 0.05
C SER A 32 2.48 8.98 -1.23
N GLY A 33 1.93 9.52 -2.31
CA GLY A 33 2.48 9.39 -3.65
C GLY A 33 1.88 8.20 -4.40
N CYS A 34 1.90 8.25 -5.72
CA CYS A 34 1.48 7.16 -6.61
C CYS A 34 2.24 7.24 -7.91
N SER A 35 2.55 6.11 -8.52
CA SER A 35 3.13 6.04 -9.87
C SER A 35 2.14 6.44 -10.95
N LEU A 36 0.84 6.30 -10.69
CA LEU A 36 -0.24 6.68 -11.59
C LEU A 36 -0.71 8.12 -11.33
N ARG A 37 -1.38 8.69 -12.34
CA ARG A 37 -2.01 10.03 -12.30
C ARG A 37 -3.47 9.96 -12.71
N CYS A 38 -4.20 8.98 -12.15
CA CYS A 38 -5.60 8.74 -12.49
C CYS A 38 -6.44 10.00 -12.25
N VAL A 39 -7.13 10.48 -13.29
CA VAL A 39 -7.98 11.67 -13.21
C VAL A 39 -9.21 11.47 -12.32
N TYR A 40 -9.58 10.23 -12.08
CA TYR A 40 -10.72 9.81 -11.22
C TYR A 40 -10.28 9.32 -9.84
N CYS A 41 -9.03 9.60 -9.41
CA CYS A 41 -8.52 9.10 -8.13
C CYS A 41 -9.33 9.63 -6.95
N GLN A 42 -9.91 8.74 -6.15
CA GLN A 42 -10.66 9.09 -4.93
C GLN A 42 -9.75 9.71 -3.85
N ASN A 43 -8.47 9.34 -3.86
CA ASN A 43 -7.46 9.79 -2.90
C ASN A 43 -6.44 10.74 -3.55
N GLN A 44 -6.91 11.69 -4.36
CA GLN A 44 -6.03 12.54 -5.18
C GLN A 44 -4.98 13.30 -4.37
N GLN A 45 -5.32 13.83 -3.20
CA GLN A 45 -4.37 14.54 -2.34
C GLN A 45 -3.24 13.62 -1.86
N ILE A 46 -3.56 12.37 -1.53
CA ILE A 46 -2.59 11.36 -1.11
C ILE A 46 -1.75 10.91 -2.31
N SER A 47 -2.40 10.58 -3.43
CA SER A 47 -1.72 10.06 -4.62
C SER A 47 -0.77 11.08 -5.27
N LEU A 48 -1.06 12.38 -5.17
CA LEU A 48 -0.17 13.45 -5.63
C LEU A 48 0.98 13.74 -4.65
N GLY A 49 1.09 13.05 -3.52
CA GLY A 49 2.13 13.26 -2.53
C GLY A 49 2.01 14.57 -1.75
N ARG A 50 0.82 15.17 -1.75
CA ARG A 50 0.57 16.47 -1.08
C ARG A 50 0.17 16.33 0.39
N TYR A 51 -0.05 15.11 0.85
CA TYR A 51 -0.52 14.83 2.20
C TYR A 51 0.22 13.65 2.79
N GLY A 52 0.71 13.78 4.02
CA GLY A 52 1.40 12.73 4.75
C GLY A 52 2.59 13.25 5.54
N ALA A 53 3.08 12.44 6.43
CA ALA A 53 4.28 12.71 7.23
C ALA A 53 5.38 11.71 6.91
N LEU A 54 6.63 12.17 6.92
CA LEU A 54 7.80 11.30 6.79
C LEU A 54 7.96 10.48 8.08
N VAL A 55 8.00 9.16 7.95
CA VAL A 55 8.22 8.23 9.05
C VAL A 55 9.43 7.34 8.77
N THR A 56 10.17 7.03 9.81
CA THR A 56 11.28 6.06 9.75
C THR A 56 10.75 4.63 9.62
N GLU A 57 11.60 3.70 9.22
CA GLU A 57 11.27 2.25 9.21
C GLU A 57 10.76 1.81 10.59
N GLU A 58 11.46 2.17 11.67
CA GLU A 58 11.08 1.83 13.04
C GLU A 58 9.68 2.35 13.39
N ASN A 59 9.37 3.60 13.05
CA ASN A 59 8.04 4.17 13.31
C ASN A 59 6.95 3.52 12.46
N LEU A 60 7.25 3.09 11.23
CA LEU A 60 6.31 2.32 10.43
C LEU A 60 5.98 0.98 11.10
N LEU A 61 6.99 0.26 11.59
CA LEU A 61 6.77 -1.01 12.28
C LEU A 61 5.97 -0.83 13.57
N ARG A 62 6.22 0.24 14.33
CA ARG A 62 5.39 0.60 15.50
C ARG A 62 3.95 0.94 15.12
N MET A 63 3.70 1.50 13.93
CA MET A 63 2.33 1.70 13.44
C MET A 63 1.64 0.37 13.18
N PHE A 64 2.35 -0.62 12.63
CA PHE A 64 1.82 -1.97 12.44
C PHE A 64 1.41 -2.59 13.78
N ASP A 65 2.30 -2.55 14.77
CA ASP A 65 2.01 -3.07 16.12
C ASP A 65 0.75 -2.43 16.71
N ARG A 66 0.63 -1.10 16.64
CA ARG A 66 -0.55 -0.38 17.14
C ARG A 66 -1.85 -0.77 16.43
N LEU A 67 -1.81 -0.99 15.12
CA LEU A 67 -2.99 -1.44 14.38
C LEU A 67 -3.42 -2.85 14.81
N ILE A 68 -2.45 -3.75 15.03
CA ILE A 68 -2.69 -5.10 15.51
C ILE A 68 -3.25 -5.07 16.94
N GLU A 69 -2.68 -4.26 17.84
CA GLU A 69 -3.18 -4.06 19.20
C GLU A 69 -4.62 -3.52 19.23
N GLN A 70 -5.02 -2.74 18.23
CA GLN A 70 -6.40 -2.27 18.03
C GLN A 70 -7.34 -3.36 17.50
N GLY A 71 -6.84 -4.55 17.20
CA GLY A 71 -7.62 -5.69 16.73
C GLY A 71 -7.69 -5.86 15.22
N ALA A 72 -6.78 -5.25 14.45
CA ALA A 72 -6.71 -5.43 13.01
C ALA A 72 -6.56 -6.90 12.63
N HIS A 73 -7.39 -7.37 11.68
CA HIS A 73 -7.31 -8.75 11.14
C HIS A 73 -6.09 -8.96 10.26
N ASN A 74 -5.55 -7.90 9.68
CA ASN A 74 -4.44 -7.90 8.75
C ASN A 74 -3.79 -6.51 8.71
N LEU A 75 -2.64 -6.42 8.04
CA LEU A 75 -1.98 -5.16 7.69
C LEU A 75 -2.17 -4.92 6.19
N ASN A 76 -2.94 -3.91 5.83
CA ASN A 76 -3.23 -3.56 4.45
C ASN A 76 -2.38 -2.35 4.01
N LEU A 77 -1.40 -2.61 3.16
CA LEU A 77 -0.45 -1.63 2.64
C LEU A 77 -1.02 -1.04 1.35
N VAL A 78 -1.61 0.16 1.43
CA VAL A 78 -2.28 0.80 0.30
C VAL A 78 -1.33 1.69 -0.48
N ASN A 79 -1.24 1.42 -1.78
CA ASN A 79 -0.40 2.12 -2.73
C ASN A 79 1.10 2.13 -2.37
N PRO A 80 1.69 0.97 -2.05
CA PRO A 80 3.06 0.85 -1.58
C PRO A 80 4.09 0.75 -2.73
N THR A 81 3.67 0.76 -4.00
CA THR A 81 4.45 0.44 -5.19
C THR A 81 5.82 1.12 -5.22
N HIS A 82 5.86 2.42 -4.99
CA HIS A 82 7.11 3.21 -5.02
C HIS A 82 8.01 3.00 -3.79
N TYR A 83 7.51 2.32 -2.76
CA TYR A 83 8.27 1.93 -1.57
C TYR A 83 8.61 0.44 -1.53
N ALA A 84 8.26 -0.35 -2.54
CA ALA A 84 8.42 -1.81 -2.52
C ALA A 84 9.82 -2.30 -2.10
N PRO A 85 10.95 -1.71 -2.57
CA PRO A 85 12.28 -2.14 -2.13
C PRO A 85 12.56 -1.84 -0.65
N MET A 86 12.03 -0.74 -0.12
CA MET A 86 12.18 -0.37 1.29
C MET A 86 11.28 -1.22 2.17
N LEU A 87 10.05 -1.47 1.72
CA LEU A 87 9.08 -2.35 2.39
C LEU A 87 9.60 -3.78 2.49
N ALA A 88 10.19 -4.32 1.42
CA ALA A 88 10.80 -5.64 1.45
C ALA A 88 11.86 -5.76 2.54
N LYS A 89 12.68 -4.71 2.75
CA LYS A 89 13.68 -4.68 3.84
C LYS A 89 13.04 -4.61 5.21
N ALA A 90 12.00 -3.78 5.38
CA ALA A 90 11.28 -3.63 6.63
C ALA A 90 10.54 -4.92 7.01
N LEU A 91 9.80 -5.51 6.07
CA LEU A 91 9.04 -6.74 6.28
C LEU A 91 9.92 -7.96 6.56
N LYS A 92 11.13 -8.03 6.00
CA LYS A 92 12.10 -9.10 6.35
C LYS A 92 12.50 -9.09 7.82
N LYS A 93 12.45 -7.94 8.48
CA LYS A 93 12.77 -7.80 9.91
C LYS A 93 11.52 -7.95 10.78
N TYR A 94 10.35 -7.75 10.20
CA TYR A 94 9.07 -7.73 10.89
C TYR A 94 8.31 -9.03 10.64
N CYS A 95 8.30 -9.90 11.66
CA CYS A 95 7.45 -11.09 11.64
C CYS A 95 6.02 -10.71 12.03
N SER A 96 5.19 -10.40 11.04
CA SER A 96 3.79 -10.04 11.31
C SER A 96 3.01 -11.23 11.87
N PRO A 97 2.27 -11.07 12.99
CA PRO A 97 1.38 -12.11 13.51
C PRO A 97 0.04 -12.19 12.75
N VAL A 98 -0.21 -11.27 11.84
CA VAL A 98 -1.40 -11.20 10.98
C VAL A 98 -0.99 -11.12 9.51
N PRO A 99 -1.87 -11.53 8.57
CA PRO A 99 -1.56 -11.44 7.14
C PRO A 99 -1.21 -10.04 6.69
N VAL A 100 -0.22 -9.94 5.81
CA VAL A 100 0.20 -8.69 5.14
C VAL A 100 -0.40 -8.64 3.75
N ILE A 101 -1.12 -7.56 3.45
CA ILE A 101 -1.82 -7.33 2.19
C ILE A 101 -1.11 -6.21 1.43
N TYR A 102 -0.84 -6.45 0.15
CA TYR A 102 -0.29 -5.48 -0.79
C TYR A 102 -1.39 -5.02 -1.74
N ASN A 103 -1.93 -3.81 -1.47
CA ASN A 103 -3.06 -3.22 -2.18
C ASN A 103 -2.54 -2.13 -3.13
N SER A 104 -2.62 -2.36 -4.43
CA SER A 104 -1.93 -1.53 -5.41
C SER A 104 -2.75 -1.23 -6.66
N GLY A 105 -2.25 -0.29 -7.46
CA GLY A 105 -2.83 0.07 -8.76
C GLY A 105 -2.60 -0.95 -9.88
N GLY A 106 -1.89 -2.06 -9.62
CA GLY A 106 -1.64 -3.11 -10.61
C GLY A 106 -0.52 -2.82 -11.61
N TYR A 107 0.29 -1.78 -11.37
CA TYR A 107 1.39 -1.34 -12.26
C TYR A 107 2.76 -1.55 -11.62
N GLU A 108 3.01 -2.74 -11.13
CA GLU A 108 4.28 -3.13 -10.54
C GLU A 108 5.21 -3.78 -11.57
N ARG A 109 6.51 -3.55 -11.38
CA ARG A 109 7.51 -4.34 -12.07
C ARG A 109 7.63 -5.73 -11.44
N VAL A 110 7.78 -6.76 -12.27
CA VAL A 110 7.89 -8.15 -11.83
C VAL A 110 9.02 -8.34 -10.81
N GLU A 111 10.16 -7.65 -10.97
CA GLU A 111 11.30 -7.72 -10.06
C GLU A 111 10.93 -7.22 -8.65
N MET A 112 10.03 -6.22 -8.57
CA MET A 112 9.56 -5.70 -7.28
C MET A 112 8.64 -6.70 -6.58
N LEU A 113 7.76 -7.37 -7.33
CA LEU A 113 6.91 -8.43 -6.79
C LEU A 113 7.74 -9.62 -6.30
N LYS A 114 8.76 -10.02 -7.06
CA LYS A 114 9.71 -11.07 -6.63
C LYS A 114 10.44 -10.71 -5.34
N ALA A 115 10.79 -9.44 -5.14
CA ALA A 115 11.43 -8.99 -3.91
C ALA A 115 10.51 -9.06 -2.67
N LEU A 116 9.19 -9.11 -2.89
CA LEU A 116 8.15 -9.22 -1.85
C LEU A 116 7.69 -10.67 -1.62
N GLU A 117 8.18 -11.61 -2.42
CA GLU A 117 7.82 -13.04 -2.29
C GLU A 117 8.13 -13.57 -0.89
N GLY A 118 7.15 -14.23 -0.27
CA GLY A 118 7.23 -14.72 1.10
C GLY A 118 7.15 -13.64 2.20
N LEU A 119 6.95 -12.37 1.84
CA LEU A 119 6.79 -11.24 2.77
C LEU A 119 5.37 -10.67 2.74
N VAL A 120 4.62 -10.95 1.71
CA VAL A 120 3.24 -10.55 1.47
C VAL A 120 2.40 -11.81 1.33
N ASP A 121 1.28 -11.86 2.01
CA ASP A 121 0.37 -13.01 2.01
C ASP A 121 -0.74 -12.87 0.97
N ILE A 122 -1.21 -11.64 0.75
CA ILE A 122 -2.34 -11.36 -0.14
C ILE A 122 -2.00 -10.16 -1.03
N TYR A 123 -2.22 -10.32 -2.34
CA TYR A 123 -2.12 -9.23 -3.31
C TYR A 123 -3.53 -8.80 -3.74
N LEU A 124 -3.80 -7.49 -3.67
CA LEU A 124 -5.02 -6.84 -4.16
C LEU A 124 -4.65 -5.84 -5.26
N PRO A 125 -4.33 -6.31 -6.47
CA PRO A 125 -4.05 -5.41 -7.58
C PRO A 125 -5.35 -4.95 -8.24
N ASP A 126 -5.46 -3.67 -8.57
CA ASP A 126 -6.53 -3.17 -9.43
C ASP A 126 -6.29 -3.59 -10.89
N LEU A 127 -7.30 -4.09 -11.55
CA LEU A 127 -7.32 -4.19 -13.00
C LEU A 127 -8.01 -2.94 -13.58
N LYS A 128 -7.22 -1.89 -13.85
CA LYS A 128 -7.77 -0.59 -14.25
C LYS A 128 -8.11 -0.50 -15.74
N TYR A 129 -7.27 -1.09 -16.59
CA TYR A 129 -7.37 -0.97 -18.05
C TYR A 129 -6.96 -2.25 -18.76
N VAL A 130 -7.54 -2.47 -19.94
CA VAL A 130 -7.14 -3.50 -20.92
C VAL A 130 -6.51 -2.86 -22.16
N ASP A 131 -6.63 -1.55 -22.29
CA ASP A 131 -6.15 -0.76 -23.42
C ASP A 131 -5.15 0.28 -22.96
N SER A 132 -3.92 0.22 -23.49
CA SER A 132 -2.82 1.11 -23.10
C SER A 132 -3.05 2.56 -23.50
N ALA A 133 -3.78 2.83 -24.58
CA ALA A 133 -4.12 4.20 -24.97
C ALA A 133 -5.10 4.83 -23.99
N VAL A 134 -6.03 4.04 -23.46
CA VAL A 134 -6.97 4.47 -22.40
C VAL A 134 -6.22 4.67 -21.08
N SER A 135 -5.31 3.77 -20.74
CA SER A 135 -4.44 3.89 -19.56
C SER A 135 -3.58 5.16 -19.61
N LEU A 136 -2.94 5.41 -20.73
CA LEU A 136 -2.14 6.63 -20.93
C LEU A 136 -3.00 7.89 -20.77
N ARG A 137 -4.19 7.90 -21.38
CA ARG A 137 -5.09 9.06 -21.36
C ARG A 137 -5.60 9.40 -19.96
N TYR A 138 -6.00 8.40 -19.17
CA TYR A 138 -6.70 8.61 -17.89
C TYR A 138 -5.84 8.42 -16.65
N SER A 139 -4.70 7.75 -16.75
CA SER A 139 -3.80 7.50 -15.63
C SER A 139 -2.34 7.88 -15.89
N GLY A 140 -2.03 8.33 -17.09
CA GLY A 140 -0.67 8.73 -17.45
C GLY A 140 0.32 7.56 -17.50
N ALA A 141 -0.18 6.33 -17.59
CA ALA A 141 0.63 5.12 -17.70
C ALA A 141 0.50 4.55 -19.12
N ALA A 142 1.63 4.47 -19.82
CA ALA A 142 1.80 3.58 -20.96
C ALA A 142 2.37 2.27 -20.40
N ASP A 143 1.89 1.14 -20.89
CA ASP A 143 2.34 -0.19 -20.47
C ASP A 143 3.84 -0.38 -20.61
#